data_a1166a7121fb16ee418d9adc5d248f9a
#
_entry.id   a1166a7121fb16ee418d9adc5d248f9a
#
_cell.length_a   1.000
_cell.length_b   1.000
_cell.length_c   1.000
_cell.angle_alpha   90.00
_cell.angle_beta   90.00
_cell.angle_gamma   90.00
#
_symmetry.space_group_name_H-M   'P 1'
#
loop_
_entity.id
_entity.type
_entity.pdbx_description
1 polymer ?
#
loop_
_entity_poly.entity_id
_entity_poly.type
_entity_poly.pdbx_seq_one_letter_code
_entity_poly.pdbx_strand_id
1 'polypeptide(L)'
;MDTEPGLEHVRTYRDRSHRTPRGRIGAERVLRRQWDKAVRYVATSGRQVGDDPTFDARADAIAAHVRQVQSRTDAAAGRWTRGGGPADRRVLDVLCVLALQALRASVEADTRRLALLAGIGRETARTALLRLADDGWIVQAQAADGLHGAAWSIDPTGAFHRDAGISRSQADPRPAGAGAAERTTLLETLTARMTDARHDLFTPGPGLGHHAGNVYARTSTDPQDLDELSQATGADAATTRRTLDRLTSAGVLIQTRDGWRRRATDYRRAAAARLDVSGRLDDRARRYRIERELWAWWQAEEAWMRAPRRTAPSRRPGPGQLALLPELGTNAYGAHPRRADGRADYRAARAMLSGPSADTDEPWTAERDLVHVLGAVRIA
;
A
#
# COMPACT_ATOMS: atom_id res chain seq x y z
N MET A 1 -3.76 -18.66 24.65
CA MET A 1 -4.13 -17.32 25.18
C MET A 1 -4.31 -16.44 23.97
N ASP A 2 -5.55 -16.42 23.48
CA ASP A 2 -5.90 -15.73 22.25
C ASP A 2 -5.97 -14.22 22.49
N THR A 3 -4.98 -13.51 21.99
CA THR A 3 -5.00 -12.04 21.95
C THR A 3 -6.00 -11.66 20.87
N GLU A 4 -7.18 -11.18 21.29
CA GLU A 4 -8.20 -10.64 20.38
C GLU A 4 -7.62 -9.51 19.52
N PRO A 5 -7.53 -9.68 18.20
CA PRO A 5 -6.82 -8.74 17.31
C PRO A 5 -7.49 -7.34 17.17
N GLY A 6 -8.65 -7.16 17.78
CA GLY A 6 -9.38 -5.89 17.79
C GLY A 6 -9.01 -4.92 18.93
N LEU A 7 -8.41 -5.41 20.00
CA LEU A 7 -8.13 -4.60 21.19
C LEU A 7 -7.02 -3.57 20.98
N GLU A 8 -6.03 -3.86 20.15
CA GLU A 8 -4.96 -2.91 19.83
C GLU A 8 -5.46 -1.71 19.03
N HIS A 9 -6.38 -1.93 18.09
CA HIS A 9 -6.96 -0.86 17.28
C HIS A 9 -7.83 0.09 18.11
N VAL A 10 -8.57 -0.45 19.08
CA VAL A 10 -9.39 0.33 20.02
C VAL A 10 -8.52 1.11 21.01
N ARG A 11 -7.36 0.55 21.42
CA ARG A 11 -6.36 1.27 22.23
C ARG A 11 -5.82 2.50 21.52
N THR A 12 -5.42 2.34 20.25
CA THR A 12 -4.88 3.44 19.41
C THR A 12 -5.92 4.53 19.15
N TYR A 13 -7.18 4.18 18.95
CA TYR A 13 -8.26 5.13 18.73
C TYR A 13 -8.54 5.96 19.98
N ARG A 14 -8.49 5.37 21.15
CA ARG A 14 -8.76 6.06 22.43
C ARG A 14 -7.64 6.98 22.87
N ASP A 15 -6.39 6.60 22.65
CA ASP A 15 -5.23 7.46 22.93
C ASP A 15 -5.31 8.78 22.15
N ARG A 16 -6.04 8.78 21.03
CA ARG A 16 -6.30 9.99 20.22
C ARG A 16 -7.50 10.81 20.67
N SER A 17 -8.51 10.23 21.32
CA SER A 17 -9.82 10.88 21.49
C SER A 17 -10.22 11.28 22.91
N HIS A 18 -9.53 10.83 23.97
CA HIS A 18 -9.95 11.09 25.35
C HIS A 18 -8.88 11.65 26.28
N ARG A 19 -9.13 12.87 26.76
CA ARG A 19 -8.27 13.68 27.67
C ARG A 19 -8.43 13.39 29.16
N THR A 20 -8.94 12.27 29.62
CA THR A 20 -9.14 12.05 31.06
C THR A 20 -8.12 11.11 31.65
N PRO A 21 -7.34 11.57 32.64
CA PRO A 21 -6.35 10.76 33.30
C PRO A 21 -7.00 9.92 34.41
N ARG A 22 -7.39 8.72 34.11
CA ARG A 22 -7.59 7.69 35.13
C ARG A 22 -6.74 6.52 34.75
N GLY A 23 -5.91 6.09 35.69
CA GLY A 23 -4.81 5.15 35.50
C GLY A 23 -5.10 3.93 34.58
N ARG A 24 -4.05 3.24 34.19
CA ARG A 24 -4.02 2.12 33.24
C ARG A 24 -5.19 1.14 33.38
N ILE A 25 -5.58 0.81 34.63
CA ILE A 25 -6.73 -0.07 34.96
C ILE A 25 -8.08 0.55 34.56
N GLY A 26 -8.21 1.86 34.71
CA GLY A 26 -9.44 2.58 34.30
C GLY A 26 -9.57 2.69 32.79
N ALA A 27 -8.44 2.81 32.08
CA ALA A 27 -8.39 2.85 30.62
C ALA A 27 -8.81 1.50 30.02
N GLU A 28 -8.26 0.41 30.53
CA GLU A 28 -8.57 -0.93 30.07
C GLU A 28 -10.06 -1.30 30.32
N ARG A 29 -10.58 -0.97 31.50
CA ARG A 29 -11.99 -1.20 31.84
C ARG A 29 -12.94 -0.44 30.90
N VAL A 30 -12.63 0.79 30.52
CA VAL A 30 -13.47 1.57 29.59
C VAL A 30 -13.35 1.04 28.16
N LEU A 31 -12.15 0.62 27.73
CA LEU A 31 -11.94 -0.03 26.43
C LEU A 31 -12.72 -1.33 26.32
N ARG A 32 -12.66 -2.16 27.36
CA ARG A 32 -13.44 -3.41 27.44
C ARG A 32 -14.93 -3.16 27.38
N ARG A 33 -15.43 -2.15 28.12
CA ARG A 33 -16.83 -1.75 28.05
C ARG A 33 -17.25 -1.24 26.68
N GLN A 34 -16.40 -0.49 25.97
CA GLN A 34 -16.70 -0.01 24.62
C GLN A 34 -16.65 -1.18 23.61
N TRP A 35 -15.72 -2.09 23.77
CA TRP A 35 -15.65 -3.32 22.99
C TRP A 35 -16.89 -4.18 23.20
N ASP A 36 -17.27 -4.47 24.45
CA ASP A 36 -18.48 -5.23 24.77
C ASP A 36 -19.76 -4.56 24.25
N LYS A 37 -19.75 -3.22 24.19
CA LYS A 37 -20.85 -2.46 23.58
C LYS A 37 -20.87 -2.61 22.07
N ALA A 38 -19.71 -2.54 21.41
CA ALA A 38 -19.59 -2.73 19.98
C ALA A 38 -19.94 -4.17 19.56
N VAL A 39 -19.45 -5.15 20.30
CA VAL A 39 -19.77 -6.58 20.07
C VAL A 39 -21.28 -6.83 20.26
N ARG A 40 -21.87 -6.31 21.32
CA ARG A 40 -23.34 -6.41 21.53
C ARG A 40 -24.11 -5.72 20.42
N TYR A 41 -23.67 -4.53 19.98
CA TYR A 41 -24.30 -3.82 18.90
C TYR A 41 -24.28 -4.63 17.60
N VAL A 42 -23.13 -5.20 17.25
CA VAL A 42 -23.00 -6.06 16.06
C VAL A 42 -23.85 -7.32 16.21
N ALA A 43 -23.82 -7.96 17.39
CA ALA A 43 -24.61 -9.17 17.66
C ALA A 43 -26.13 -8.93 17.65
N THR A 44 -26.58 -7.75 18.10
CA THR A 44 -28.01 -7.40 18.16
C THR A 44 -28.52 -6.67 16.91
N SER A 45 -27.62 -6.15 16.06
CA SER A 45 -28.02 -5.42 14.85
C SER A 45 -28.56 -6.31 13.73
N GLY A 46 -28.52 -7.65 13.90
CA GLY A 46 -28.98 -8.60 12.88
C GLY A 46 -28.21 -8.55 11.56
N ARG A 47 -27.24 -7.61 11.44
CA ARG A 47 -26.37 -7.49 10.29
C ARG A 47 -25.21 -8.44 10.45
N GLN A 48 -25.31 -9.61 9.86
CA GLN A 48 -24.13 -10.42 9.60
C GLN A 48 -23.24 -9.67 8.61
N VAL A 49 -21.92 -9.80 8.79
CA VAL A 49 -20.95 -9.34 7.77
C VAL A 49 -21.24 -10.18 6.52
N GLY A 50 -21.97 -9.62 5.57
CA GLY A 50 -22.47 -10.33 4.40
C GLY A 50 -23.90 -9.96 4.00
N ASP A 51 -24.69 -9.39 4.94
CA ASP A 51 -26.09 -9.00 4.69
C ASP A 51 -26.25 -7.55 4.20
N ASP A 52 -25.21 -6.96 3.57
CA ASP A 52 -25.42 -5.71 2.87
C ASP A 52 -26.10 -6.01 1.52
N PRO A 53 -27.42 -5.74 1.38
CA PRO A 53 -28.15 -6.07 0.16
C PRO A 53 -27.60 -5.31 -1.06
N THR A 54 -26.80 -4.27 -0.84
CA THR A 54 -26.17 -3.49 -1.91
C THR A 54 -24.77 -3.98 -2.24
N PHE A 55 -24.20 -4.91 -1.45
CA PHE A 55 -22.84 -5.38 -1.63
C PHE A 55 -22.64 -6.07 -2.98
N ASP A 56 -23.52 -7.01 -3.32
CA ASP A 56 -23.40 -7.77 -4.55
C ASP A 56 -23.55 -6.86 -5.79
N ALA A 57 -24.50 -5.94 -5.76
CA ALA A 57 -24.67 -4.95 -6.84
C ALA A 57 -23.46 -4.03 -6.98
N ARG A 58 -22.86 -3.57 -5.87
CA ARG A 58 -21.63 -2.77 -5.91
C ARG A 58 -20.42 -3.59 -6.35
N ALA A 59 -20.34 -4.85 -5.92
CA ALA A 59 -19.29 -5.77 -6.33
C ALA A 59 -19.37 -6.05 -7.85
N ASP A 60 -20.58 -6.29 -8.37
CA ASP A 60 -20.82 -6.48 -9.80
C ASP A 60 -20.46 -5.22 -10.61
N ALA A 61 -20.92 -4.07 -10.18
CA ALA A 61 -20.65 -2.81 -10.86
C ALA A 61 -19.14 -2.51 -10.96
N ILE A 62 -18.41 -2.62 -9.85
CA ILE A 62 -16.96 -2.36 -9.84
C ILE A 62 -16.19 -3.44 -10.61
N ALA A 63 -16.60 -4.71 -10.55
CA ALA A 63 -15.98 -5.78 -11.31
C ALA A 63 -16.14 -5.56 -12.81
N ALA A 64 -17.35 -5.22 -13.28
CA ALA A 64 -17.62 -4.89 -14.66
C ALA A 64 -16.79 -3.68 -15.14
N HIS A 65 -16.70 -2.64 -14.32
CA HIS A 65 -15.90 -1.45 -14.63
C HIS A 65 -14.40 -1.79 -14.74
N VAL A 66 -13.85 -2.50 -13.75
CA VAL A 66 -12.43 -2.94 -13.79
C VAL A 66 -12.16 -3.83 -14.99
N ARG A 67 -13.08 -4.75 -15.34
CA ARG A 67 -12.95 -5.57 -16.54
C ARG A 67 -12.88 -4.69 -17.81
N GLN A 68 -13.72 -3.68 -17.91
CA GLN A 68 -13.69 -2.73 -19.02
C GLN A 68 -12.36 -1.98 -19.09
N VAL A 69 -11.82 -1.52 -17.94
CA VAL A 69 -10.49 -0.90 -17.87
C VAL A 69 -9.42 -1.87 -18.34
N GLN A 70 -9.44 -3.13 -17.88
CA GLN A 70 -8.47 -4.15 -18.29
C GLN A 70 -8.57 -4.46 -19.79
N SER A 71 -9.76 -4.65 -20.33
CA SER A 71 -9.97 -4.87 -21.78
C SER A 71 -9.46 -3.69 -22.62
N ARG A 72 -9.74 -2.46 -22.19
CA ARG A 72 -9.21 -1.26 -22.83
C ARG A 72 -7.69 -1.21 -22.79
N THR A 73 -7.06 -1.61 -21.66
CA THR A 73 -5.59 -1.67 -21.56
C THR A 73 -5.00 -2.73 -22.47
N ASP A 74 -5.63 -3.88 -22.59
CA ASP A 74 -5.17 -4.97 -23.45
C ASP A 74 -5.29 -4.59 -24.93
N ALA A 75 -6.31 -3.79 -25.31
CA ALA A 75 -6.46 -3.23 -26.64
C ALA A 75 -5.46 -2.11 -26.96
N ALA A 76 -4.87 -1.46 -25.98
CA ALA A 76 -3.90 -0.37 -26.15
C ALA A 76 -2.46 -0.90 -26.35
N ALA A 77 -2.28 -1.82 -27.31
CA ALA A 77 -0.99 -2.42 -27.62
C ALA A 77 0.10 -1.35 -27.88
N GLY A 78 1.31 -1.59 -27.37
CA GLY A 78 2.44 -0.68 -27.51
C GLY A 78 2.49 0.46 -26.48
N ARG A 79 1.37 0.87 -25.88
CA ARG A 79 1.35 1.92 -24.85
C ARG A 79 2.14 1.50 -23.60
N TRP A 80 2.11 0.22 -23.27
CA TRP A 80 2.65 -0.32 -22.01
C TRP A 80 4.09 -0.81 -22.12
N THR A 81 4.73 -0.69 -23.28
CA THR A 81 6.05 -1.29 -23.56
C THR A 81 7.17 -0.27 -23.68
N ARG A 82 6.85 0.99 -24.00
CA ARG A 82 7.82 2.06 -24.26
C ARG A 82 7.81 3.11 -23.16
N GLY A 83 8.95 3.76 -22.96
CA GLY A 83 9.10 4.83 -21.98
C GLY A 83 8.72 4.38 -20.57
N GLY A 84 7.80 5.09 -19.94
CA GLY A 84 7.25 4.78 -18.62
C GLY A 84 6.11 3.74 -18.62
N GLY A 85 5.65 3.31 -19.80
CA GLY A 85 4.49 2.43 -19.96
C GLY A 85 4.47 1.18 -19.08
N PRO A 86 5.58 0.45 -18.91
CA PRO A 86 5.59 -0.70 -18.00
C PRO A 86 5.28 -0.36 -16.54
N ALA A 87 5.74 0.79 -16.07
CA ALA A 87 5.44 1.28 -14.72
C ALA A 87 3.99 1.79 -14.62
N ASP A 88 3.52 2.49 -15.67
CA ASP A 88 2.15 3.00 -15.75
C ASP A 88 1.14 1.86 -15.68
N ARG A 89 1.39 0.75 -16.41
CA ARG A 89 0.53 -0.44 -16.34
C ARG A 89 0.46 -1.02 -14.93
N ARG A 90 1.58 -1.10 -14.22
CA ARG A 90 1.60 -1.57 -12.83
C ARG A 90 0.80 -0.67 -11.90
N VAL A 91 0.94 0.66 -12.06
CA VAL A 91 0.18 1.63 -11.25
C VAL A 91 -1.31 1.50 -11.52
N LEU A 92 -1.72 1.35 -12.79
CA LEU A 92 -3.12 1.15 -13.15
C LEU A 92 -3.68 -0.16 -12.58
N ASP A 93 -2.93 -1.27 -12.65
CA ASP A 93 -3.33 -2.55 -12.04
C ASP A 93 -3.49 -2.40 -10.51
N VAL A 94 -2.60 -1.66 -9.83
CA VAL A 94 -2.74 -1.35 -8.39
C VAL A 94 -4.01 -0.56 -8.11
N LEU A 95 -4.30 0.48 -8.89
CA LEU A 95 -5.53 1.27 -8.73
C LEU A 95 -6.79 0.41 -8.93
N CYS A 96 -6.78 -0.51 -9.90
CA CYS A 96 -7.87 -1.47 -10.10
C CYS A 96 -8.05 -2.38 -8.88
N VAL A 97 -6.96 -2.90 -8.30
CA VAL A 97 -7.03 -3.72 -7.07
C VAL A 97 -7.61 -2.91 -5.92
N LEU A 98 -7.14 -1.67 -5.70
CA LEU A 98 -7.65 -0.81 -4.64
C LEU A 98 -9.15 -0.47 -4.87
N ALA A 99 -9.57 -0.27 -6.11
CA ALA A 99 -10.96 -0.02 -6.46
C ALA A 99 -11.85 -1.24 -6.16
N LEU A 100 -11.40 -2.44 -6.54
CA LEU A 100 -12.09 -3.70 -6.20
C LEU A 100 -12.20 -3.92 -4.69
N GLN A 101 -11.14 -3.58 -3.92
CA GLN A 101 -11.15 -3.69 -2.46
C GLN A 101 -12.12 -2.68 -1.82
N ALA A 102 -12.12 -1.44 -2.30
CA ALA A 102 -12.94 -0.36 -1.76
C ALA A 102 -14.39 -0.35 -2.28
N LEU A 103 -14.72 -1.17 -3.28
CA LEU A 103 -16.00 -1.14 -4.02
C LEU A 103 -16.33 0.26 -4.57
N ARG A 104 -15.30 0.99 -5.03
CA ARG A 104 -15.40 2.36 -5.53
C ARG A 104 -14.41 2.58 -6.66
N ALA A 105 -14.82 3.33 -7.69
CA ALA A 105 -13.94 3.73 -8.78
C ALA A 105 -12.87 4.73 -8.35
N SER A 106 -13.14 5.55 -7.32
CA SER A 106 -12.21 6.52 -6.74
C SER A 106 -11.59 5.97 -5.46
N VAL A 107 -10.26 5.99 -5.39
CA VAL A 107 -9.48 5.45 -4.26
C VAL A 107 -8.38 6.42 -3.85
N GLU A 108 -8.16 6.52 -2.54
CA GLU A 108 -7.01 7.23 -2.00
C GLU A 108 -5.73 6.45 -2.31
N ALA A 109 -4.78 7.10 -2.98
CA ALA A 109 -3.56 6.48 -3.44
C ALA A 109 -2.34 7.35 -3.14
N ASP A 110 -1.79 7.18 -1.94
CA ASP A 110 -0.48 7.74 -1.58
C ASP A 110 0.61 7.17 -2.50
N THR A 111 1.47 8.05 -3.02
CA THR A 111 2.53 7.68 -3.96
C THR A 111 3.53 6.67 -3.41
N ARG A 112 3.81 6.70 -2.09
CA ARG A 112 4.68 5.70 -1.44
C ARG A 112 3.99 4.34 -1.36
N ARG A 113 2.70 4.32 -1.02
CA ARG A 113 1.89 3.09 -1.01
C ARG A 113 1.82 2.47 -2.40
N LEU A 114 1.52 3.28 -3.42
CA LEU A 114 1.52 2.83 -4.81
C LEU A 114 2.88 2.28 -5.24
N ALA A 115 3.96 2.98 -4.91
CA ALA A 115 5.33 2.57 -5.23
C ALA A 115 5.66 1.20 -4.62
N LEU A 116 5.28 0.96 -3.36
CA LEU A 116 5.49 -0.33 -2.69
C LEU A 116 4.65 -1.44 -3.32
N LEU A 117 3.38 -1.18 -3.60
CA LEU A 117 2.49 -2.17 -4.20
C LEU A 117 2.90 -2.52 -5.64
N ALA A 118 3.29 -1.54 -6.44
CA ALA A 118 3.73 -1.73 -7.82
C ALA A 118 5.20 -2.19 -7.96
N GLY A 119 5.99 -2.19 -6.88
CA GLY A 119 7.42 -2.53 -6.92
C GLY A 119 8.28 -1.51 -7.66
N ILE A 120 7.90 -0.22 -7.65
CA ILE A 120 8.56 0.89 -8.36
C ILE A 120 9.02 1.98 -7.39
N GLY A 121 9.75 3.00 -7.87
CA GLY A 121 10.12 4.16 -7.06
C GLY A 121 8.96 5.15 -6.87
N ARG A 122 9.00 5.97 -5.81
CA ARG A 122 7.98 6.99 -5.51
C ARG A 122 7.82 7.99 -6.68
N GLU A 123 8.92 8.52 -7.21
CA GLU A 123 8.87 9.45 -8.34
C GLU A 123 8.37 8.77 -9.61
N THR A 124 8.72 7.50 -9.81
CA THR A 124 8.16 6.70 -10.92
C THR A 124 6.64 6.54 -10.76
N ALA A 125 6.15 6.26 -9.54
CA ALA A 125 4.72 6.16 -9.27
C ALA A 125 4.01 7.50 -9.50
N ARG A 126 4.59 8.61 -9.02
CA ARG A 126 4.06 9.96 -9.25
C ARG A 126 3.97 10.29 -10.74
N THR A 127 5.07 10.07 -11.47
CA THR A 127 5.11 10.35 -12.92
C THR A 127 4.15 9.43 -13.69
N ALA A 128 3.98 8.18 -13.25
CA ALA A 128 3.00 7.27 -13.84
C ALA A 128 1.57 7.76 -13.65
N LEU A 129 1.20 8.25 -12.46
CA LEU A 129 -0.12 8.85 -12.22
C LEU A 129 -0.40 10.02 -13.15
N LEU A 130 0.57 10.91 -13.33
CA LEU A 130 0.43 12.08 -14.22
C LEU A 130 0.25 11.65 -15.67
N ARG A 131 1.08 10.72 -16.17
CA ARG A 131 0.94 10.21 -17.55
C ARG A 131 -0.38 9.48 -17.77
N LEU A 132 -0.83 8.68 -16.78
CA LEU A 132 -2.13 8.01 -16.86
C LEU A 132 -3.28 9.01 -16.88
N ALA A 133 -3.16 10.12 -16.16
CA ALA A 133 -4.16 11.19 -16.19
C ALA A 133 -4.16 11.94 -17.52
N ASP A 134 -2.98 12.32 -18.02
CA ASP A 134 -2.82 13.01 -19.33
C ASP A 134 -3.37 12.15 -20.48
N ASP A 135 -3.18 10.83 -20.41
CA ASP A 135 -3.69 9.87 -21.40
C ASP A 135 -5.19 9.53 -21.19
N GLY A 136 -5.84 10.09 -20.19
CA GLY A 136 -7.26 9.84 -19.89
C GLY A 136 -7.57 8.42 -19.39
N TRP A 137 -6.63 7.75 -18.72
CA TRP A 137 -6.86 6.47 -18.05
C TRP A 137 -7.45 6.65 -16.66
N ILE A 138 -7.07 7.71 -15.99
CA ILE A 138 -7.51 8.06 -14.64
C ILE A 138 -7.76 9.57 -14.55
N VAL A 139 -8.45 10.00 -13.50
CA VAL A 139 -8.60 11.40 -13.16
C VAL A 139 -8.35 11.61 -11.67
N GLN A 140 -7.74 12.73 -11.32
CA GLN A 140 -7.60 13.10 -9.91
C GLN A 140 -8.95 13.59 -9.39
N ALA A 141 -9.60 12.79 -8.55
CA ALA A 141 -10.90 13.09 -7.97
C ALA A 141 -10.79 14.06 -6.79
N GLN A 142 -9.68 13.99 -6.05
CA GLN A 142 -9.41 14.88 -4.91
C GLN A 142 -7.91 15.11 -4.77
N ALA A 143 -7.51 16.35 -4.52
CA ALA A 143 -6.14 16.67 -4.18
C ALA A 143 -5.76 16.12 -2.80
N ALA A 144 -4.45 15.91 -2.57
CA ALA A 144 -3.95 15.53 -1.26
C ALA A 144 -4.20 16.67 -0.26
N ASP A 145 -4.67 16.33 0.95
CA ASP A 145 -4.90 17.27 2.03
C ASP A 145 -4.43 16.71 3.37
N GLY A 146 -3.52 17.41 4.02
CA GLY A 146 -2.96 17.05 5.31
C GLY A 146 -2.34 15.66 5.32
N LEU A 147 -2.97 14.73 6.04
CA LEU A 147 -2.54 13.32 6.16
C LEU A 147 -3.12 12.41 5.07
N HIS A 148 -4.06 12.93 4.27
CA HIS A 148 -4.73 12.18 3.23
C HIS A 148 -3.99 12.31 1.90
N GLY A 149 -3.75 11.18 1.26
CA GLY A 149 -3.21 11.14 -0.09
C GLY A 149 -4.24 11.62 -1.11
N ALA A 150 -3.79 12.00 -2.31
CA ALA A 150 -4.71 12.32 -3.39
C ALA A 150 -5.60 11.12 -3.73
N ALA A 151 -6.87 11.37 -4.02
CA ALA A 151 -7.77 10.36 -4.54
C ALA A 151 -7.77 10.37 -6.07
N TRP A 152 -7.68 9.18 -6.65
CA TRP A 152 -7.65 8.95 -8.08
C TRP A 152 -8.79 8.04 -8.50
N SER A 153 -9.49 8.40 -9.55
CA SER A 153 -10.56 7.60 -10.12
C SER A 153 -10.10 6.89 -11.39
N ILE A 154 -10.37 5.60 -11.49
CA ILE A 154 -10.20 4.81 -12.71
C ILE A 154 -11.36 5.00 -13.71
N ASP A 155 -12.26 5.91 -13.41
CA ASP A 155 -13.40 6.30 -14.24
C ASP A 155 -13.28 7.78 -14.66
N PRO A 156 -12.44 8.11 -15.65
CA PRO A 156 -12.24 9.49 -16.09
C PRO A 156 -13.49 10.11 -16.73
N THR A 157 -14.43 9.29 -17.19
CA THR A 157 -15.66 9.75 -17.85
C THR A 157 -16.83 9.93 -16.89
N GLY A 158 -16.71 9.46 -15.66
CA GLY A 158 -17.79 9.44 -14.68
C GLY A 158 -18.93 8.47 -15.05
N ALA A 159 -18.69 7.53 -15.95
CA ALA A 159 -19.69 6.55 -16.40
C ALA A 159 -20.11 5.64 -15.25
N PHE A 160 -19.16 5.23 -14.39
CA PHE A 160 -19.44 4.39 -13.24
C PHE A 160 -20.50 4.98 -12.30
N HIS A 161 -20.43 6.28 -12.04
CA HIS A 161 -21.41 6.95 -11.18
C HIS A 161 -22.75 7.14 -11.87
N ARG A 162 -22.77 7.33 -13.19
CA ARG A 162 -24.01 7.45 -13.97
C ARG A 162 -24.72 6.11 -14.09
N ASP A 163 -23.97 5.05 -14.37
CA ASP A 163 -24.52 3.71 -14.58
C ASP A 163 -24.92 3.02 -13.26
N ALA A 164 -24.28 3.37 -12.14
CA ALA A 164 -24.68 2.86 -10.81
C ALA A 164 -26.08 3.33 -10.36
N GLY A 165 -26.58 4.42 -10.94
CA GLY A 165 -27.95 4.91 -10.73
C GLY A 165 -28.99 4.35 -11.71
N ILE A 166 -28.55 3.77 -12.83
CA ILE A 166 -29.44 3.10 -13.77
C ILE A 166 -29.59 1.66 -13.30
N SER A 167 -30.74 1.35 -12.75
CA SER A 167 -31.10 -0.03 -12.40
C SER A 167 -30.85 -0.93 -13.60
N ARG A 168 -29.89 -1.84 -13.49
CA ARG A 168 -29.65 -2.91 -14.47
C ARG A 168 -30.77 -3.96 -14.45
N SER A 169 -31.96 -3.59 -14.06
CA SER A 169 -33.14 -4.45 -14.00
C SER A 169 -33.53 -5.09 -15.33
N GLN A 170 -32.85 -4.73 -16.41
CA GLN A 170 -33.08 -5.32 -17.75
C GLN A 170 -31.88 -6.14 -18.27
N ALA A 171 -30.76 -6.25 -17.52
CA ALA A 171 -29.72 -7.20 -17.86
C ALA A 171 -30.18 -8.61 -17.46
N ASP A 172 -29.73 -9.64 -18.18
CA ASP A 172 -30.01 -11.03 -17.85
C ASP A 172 -29.86 -11.28 -16.37
N PRO A 173 -30.84 -11.94 -15.72
CA PRO A 173 -30.78 -12.18 -14.28
C PRO A 173 -29.58 -13.06 -13.96
N ARG A 174 -28.52 -12.43 -13.40
CA ARG A 174 -27.37 -13.16 -12.91
C ARG A 174 -27.75 -13.87 -11.60
N PRO A 175 -27.18 -15.05 -11.33
CA PRO A 175 -27.34 -15.69 -10.04
C PRO A 175 -26.91 -14.76 -8.91
N ALA A 176 -27.58 -14.83 -7.75
CA ALA A 176 -27.17 -14.10 -6.56
C ALA A 176 -25.71 -14.43 -6.21
N GLY A 177 -24.91 -13.41 -5.85
CA GLY A 177 -23.48 -13.58 -5.54
C GLY A 177 -22.55 -13.64 -6.75
N ALA A 178 -23.04 -13.60 -7.98
CA ALA A 178 -22.20 -13.63 -9.17
C ALA A 178 -21.24 -12.43 -9.26
N GLY A 179 -21.69 -11.23 -8.87
CA GLY A 179 -20.86 -10.04 -8.83
C GLY A 179 -19.74 -10.15 -7.80
N ALA A 180 -20.03 -10.69 -6.61
CA ALA A 180 -19.04 -10.95 -5.57
C ALA A 180 -18.01 -11.99 -6.03
N ALA A 181 -18.43 -13.07 -6.69
CA ALA A 181 -17.54 -14.11 -7.21
C ALA A 181 -16.62 -13.56 -8.29
N GLU A 182 -17.15 -12.80 -9.23
CA GLU A 182 -16.37 -12.18 -10.29
C GLU A 182 -15.36 -11.15 -9.76
N ARG A 183 -15.79 -10.30 -8.82
CA ARG A 183 -14.88 -9.39 -8.11
C ARG A 183 -13.74 -10.15 -7.45
N THR A 184 -14.02 -11.26 -6.79
CA THR A 184 -13.00 -12.09 -6.14
C THR A 184 -12.00 -12.62 -7.15
N THR A 185 -12.46 -13.19 -8.26
CA THR A 185 -11.61 -13.70 -9.34
C THR A 185 -10.70 -12.60 -9.94
N LEU A 186 -11.26 -11.41 -10.20
CA LEU A 186 -10.46 -10.27 -10.68
C LEU A 186 -9.44 -9.81 -9.66
N LEU A 187 -9.84 -9.74 -8.39
CA LEU A 187 -8.95 -9.33 -7.29
C LEU A 187 -7.79 -10.32 -7.14
N GLU A 188 -8.04 -11.61 -7.16
CA GLU A 188 -7.02 -12.66 -7.12
C GLU A 188 -6.08 -12.58 -8.31
N THR A 189 -6.62 -12.48 -9.51
CA THR A 189 -5.84 -12.39 -10.76
C THR A 189 -4.92 -11.17 -10.77
N LEU A 190 -5.45 -9.99 -10.45
CA LEU A 190 -4.65 -8.77 -10.44
C LEU A 190 -3.63 -8.76 -9.28
N THR A 191 -4.00 -9.28 -8.12
CA THR A 191 -3.09 -9.38 -6.97
C THR A 191 -1.95 -10.36 -7.27
N ALA A 192 -2.22 -11.50 -7.86
CA ALA A 192 -1.21 -12.45 -8.30
C ALA A 192 -0.25 -11.80 -9.32
N ARG A 193 -0.79 -11.11 -10.32
CA ARG A 193 0.00 -10.37 -11.32
C ARG A 193 0.90 -9.32 -10.68
N MET A 194 0.37 -8.55 -9.74
CA MET A 194 1.15 -7.55 -9.00
C MET A 194 2.27 -8.21 -8.16
N THR A 195 1.95 -9.27 -7.44
CA THR A 195 2.89 -10.01 -6.60
C THR A 195 4.02 -10.60 -7.43
N ASP A 196 3.70 -11.15 -8.57
CA ASP A 196 4.69 -11.73 -9.49
C ASP A 196 5.60 -10.67 -10.11
N ALA A 197 5.04 -9.53 -10.50
CA ALA A 197 5.81 -8.42 -11.06
C ALA A 197 6.63 -7.66 -10.01
N ARG A 198 6.25 -7.72 -8.72
CA ARG A 198 6.91 -7.04 -7.62
C ARG A 198 8.01 -7.89 -7.01
N HIS A 199 9.18 -7.88 -7.64
CA HIS A 199 10.36 -8.60 -7.17
C HIS A 199 11.63 -7.79 -7.45
N ASP A 200 12.66 -7.93 -6.62
CA ASP A 200 13.95 -7.23 -6.78
C ASP A 200 14.57 -7.44 -8.16
N LEU A 201 14.45 -8.64 -8.70
CA LEU A 201 14.89 -8.99 -10.05
C LEU A 201 14.38 -8.03 -11.13
N PHE A 202 13.17 -7.47 -10.94
CA PHE A 202 12.50 -6.61 -11.90
C PHE A 202 12.65 -5.12 -11.60
N THR A 203 13.63 -4.76 -10.76
CA THR A 203 14.03 -3.36 -10.56
C THR A 203 14.84 -2.85 -11.75
N PRO A 204 14.81 -1.54 -12.04
CA PRO A 204 15.61 -0.95 -13.11
C PRO A 204 17.11 -0.94 -12.78
N GLY A 205 17.92 -0.68 -13.80
CA GLY A 205 19.38 -0.70 -13.72
C GLY A 205 19.95 -2.11 -13.93
N PRO A 206 20.69 -2.67 -12.95
CA PRO A 206 21.26 -4.03 -13.09
C PRO A 206 20.19 -5.12 -13.17
N GLY A 207 18.98 -4.89 -12.65
CA GLY A 207 17.85 -5.82 -12.77
C GLY A 207 17.29 -5.90 -14.18
N LEU A 208 16.31 -6.79 -14.36
CA LEU A 208 15.70 -7.01 -15.67
C LEU A 208 14.70 -5.92 -16.07
N GLY A 209 14.33 -5.03 -15.15
CA GLY A 209 13.43 -3.90 -15.40
C GLY A 209 11.94 -4.24 -15.32
N HIS A 210 11.10 -3.20 -15.30
CA HIS A 210 9.67 -3.32 -15.04
C HIS A 210 8.93 -4.12 -16.14
N HIS A 211 9.33 -3.97 -17.40
CA HIS A 211 8.71 -4.69 -18.51
C HIS A 211 8.92 -6.21 -18.38
N ALA A 212 10.14 -6.65 -18.04
CA ALA A 212 10.41 -8.07 -17.80
C ALA A 212 9.54 -8.65 -16.67
N GLY A 213 9.31 -7.88 -15.59
CA GLY A 213 8.38 -8.29 -14.54
C GLY A 213 6.93 -8.39 -15.04
N ASN A 214 6.50 -7.50 -15.91
CA ASN A 214 5.16 -7.56 -16.49
C ASN A 214 4.98 -8.76 -17.43
N VAL A 215 6.02 -9.11 -18.20
CA VAL A 215 6.03 -10.33 -19.03
C VAL A 215 6.01 -11.57 -18.14
N TYR A 216 6.90 -11.64 -17.14
CA TYR A 216 6.94 -12.76 -16.21
C TYR A 216 5.59 -12.98 -15.51
N ALA A 217 4.94 -11.90 -15.06
CA ALA A 217 3.65 -11.99 -14.39
C ALA A 217 2.50 -12.50 -15.28
N ARG A 218 2.67 -12.49 -16.59
CA ARG A 218 1.71 -13.00 -17.56
C ARG A 218 2.07 -14.36 -18.16
N THR A 219 3.28 -14.82 -17.89
CA THR A 219 3.70 -16.19 -18.28
C THR A 219 3.13 -17.19 -17.29
N SER A 220 2.52 -18.27 -17.79
CA SER A 220 1.96 -19.35 -16.96
C SER A 220 2.99 -20.45 -16.68
N THR A 221 2.57 -21.50 -15.97
CA THR A 221 3.31 -22.76 -15.80
C THR A 221 3.18 -23.67 -17.01
N ASP A 222 2.13 -23.46 -17.82
CA ASP A 222 1.93 -24.13 -19.09
C ASP A 222 2.66 -23.37 -20.20
N PRO A 223 3.19 -24.07 -21.22
CA PRO A 223 3.85 -23.42 -22.34
C PRO A 223 2.91 -22.44 -23.06
N GLN A 224 3.43 -21.26 -23.35
CA GLN A 224 2.74 -20.22 -24.13
C GLN A 224 3.64 -19.80 -25.29
N ASP A 225 3.05 -19.61 -26.43
CA ASP A 225 3.77 -19.19 -27.62
C ASP A 225 4.11 -17.69 -27.60
N LEU A 226 4.87 -17.22 -28.57
CA LEU A 226 5.31 -15.84 -28.67
C LEU A 226 4.13 -14.89 -28.92
N ASP A 227 3.15 -15.31 -29.70
CA ASP A 227 2.03 -14.47 -30.10
C ASP A 227 1.07 -14.28 -28.91
N GLU A 228 0.78 -15.34 -28.16
CA GLU A 228 0.01 -15.28 -26.92
C GLU A 228 0.65 -14.31 -25.89
N LEU A 229 1.98 -14.42 -25.69
CA LEU A 229 2.70 -13.55 -24.76
C LEU A 229 2.82 -12.12 -25.26
N SER A 230 2.96 -11.93 -26.58
CA SER A 230 2.94 -10.59 -27.19
C SER A 230 1.59 -9.92 -27.00
N GLN A 231 0.51 -10.64 -27.28
CA GLN A 231 -0.84 -10.15 -27.05
C GLN A 231 -1.12 -9.84 -25.58
N ALA A 232 -0.76 -10.76 -24.66
CA ALA A 232 -0.97 -10.59 -23.22
C ALA A 232 -0.21 -9.40 -22.64
N THR A 233 0.92 -9.01 -23.23
CA THR A 233 1.76 -7.89 -22.76
C THR A 233 1.55 -6.60 -23.54
N GLY A 234 0.89 -6.66 -24.69
CA GLY A 234 0.75 -5.55 -25.62
C GLY A 234 2.07 -5.12 -26.26
N ALA A 235 3.07 -6.01 -26.30
CA ALA A 235 4.39 -5.76 -26.89
C ALA A 235 4.47 -6.37 -28.29
N ASP A 236 5.29 -5.79 -29.16
CA ASP A 236 5.63 -6.44 -30.42
C ASP A 236 6.44 -7.74 -30.21
N ALA A 237 6.37 -8.65 -31.14
CA ALA A 237 7.01 -9.96 -31.05
C ALA A 237 8.52 -9.86 -30.80
N ALA A 238 9.22 -8.90 -31.42
CA ALA A 238 10.66 -8.73 -31.25
C ALA A 238 11.02 -8.27 -29.82
N THR A 239 10.24 -7.35 -29.24
CA THR A 239 10.42 -6.88 -27.86
C THR A 239 10.08 -7.99 -26.86
N THR A 240 8.98 -8.72 -27.11
CA THR A 240 8.58 -9.86 -26.27
C THR A 240 9.65 -10.94 -26.30
N ARG A 241 10.13 -11.35 -27.49
CA ARG A 241 11.20 -12.34 -27.65
C ARG A 241 12.44 -11.95 -26.85
N ARG A 242 12.98 -10.75 -27.08
CA ARG A 242 14.16 -10.26 -26.34
C ARG A 242 13.98 -10.31 -24.82
N THR A 243 12.77 -10.03 -24.36
CA THR A 243 12.45 -10.05 -22.92
C THR A 243 12.39 -11.49 -22.41
N LEU A 244 11.77 -12.39 -23.14
CA LEU A 244 11.71 -13.82 -22.84
C LEU A 244 13.12 -14.46 -22.83
N ASP A 245 13.97 -14.10 -23.77
CA ASP A 245 15.37 -14.58 -23.82
C ASP A 245 16.15 -14.12 -22.59
N ARG A 246 15.97 -12.86 -22.15
CA ARG A 246 16.58 -12.36 -20.91
C ARG A 246 16.05 -13.08 -19.66
N LEU A 247 14.76 -13.36 -19.59
CA LEU A 247 14.15 -14.10 -18.47
C LEU A 247 14.61 -15.55 -18.44
N THR A 248 14.78 -16.16 -19.62
CA THR A 248 15.31 -17.53 -19.79
C THR A 248 16.79 -17.57 -19.38
N SER A 249 17.59 -16.61 -19.83
CA SER A 249 19.02 -16.49 -19.45
C SER A 249 19.18 -16.22 -17.94
N ALA A 250 18.26 -15.50 -17.32
CA ALA A 250 18.21 -15.34 -15.87
C ALA A 250 17.74 -16.61 -15.13
N GLY A 251 17.30 -17.63 -15.86
CA GLY A 251 16.90 -18.93 -15.33
C GLY A 251 15.53 -18.93 -14.65
N VAL A 252 14.67 -17.91 -14.86
CA VAL A 252 13.35 -17.85 -14.25
C VAL A 252 12.24 -18.37 -15.17
N LEU A 253 12.50 -18.41 -16.48
CA LEU A 253 11.67 -19.09 -17.46
C LEU A 253 12.41 -20.28 -18.08
N ILE A 254 11.66 -21.17 -18.73
CA ILE A 254 12.14 -22.25 -19.57
C ILE A 254 11.53 -22.05 -20.95
N GLN A 255 12.39 -22.13 -21.97
CA GLN A 255 11.94 -22.29 -23.34
C GLN A 255 11.79 -23.78 -23.63
N THR A 256 10.64 -24.19 -24.13
CA THR A 256 10.32 -25.55 -24.59
C THR A 256 10.08 -25.54 -26.10
N ARG A 257 9.77 -26.71 -26.67
CA ARG A 257 9.37 -26.79 -28.07
C ARG A 257 8.07 -26.04 -28.36
N ASP A 258 7.16 -26.00 -27.35
CA ASP A 258 5.81 -25.45 -27.48
C ASP A 258 5.71 -24.00 -26.98
N GLY A 259 6.84 -23.36 -26.62
CA GLY A 259 6.87 -21.97 -26.14
C GLY A 259 7.62 -21.78 -24.84
N TRP A 260 7.26 -20.72 -24.11
CA TRP A 260 7.89 -20.36 -22.82
C TRP A 260 6.92 -20.63 -21.68
N ARG A 261 7.50 -21.06 -20.55
CA ARG A 261 6.75 -21.27 -19.31
C ARG A 261 7.56 -20.93 -18.08
N ARG A 262 6.89 -20.68 -16.96
CA ARG A 262 7.56 -20.56 -15.67
C ARG A 262 8.13 -21.90 -15.22
N ARG A 263 9.22 -21.82 -14.46
CA ARG A 263 9.73 -22.99 -13.74
C ARG A 263 8.79 -23.37 -12.59
N ALA A 264 8.70 -24.64 -12.27
CA ALA A 264 7.95 -25.12 -11.10
C ALA A 264 8.53 -24.57 -9.79
N THR A 265 9.87 -24.43 -9.72
CA THR A 265 10.55 -23.78 -8.60
C THR A 265 10.82 -22.33 -8.94
N ASP A 266 10.56 -21.42 -8.00
CA ASP A 266 10.81 -19.99 -8.15
C ASP A 266 12.30 -19.67 -7.97
N TYR A 267 12.96 -19.31 -9.05
CA TYR A 267 14.38 -18.91 -9.06
C TYR A 267 14.60 -17.39 -9.07
N ARG A 268 13.55 -16.57 -8.93
CA ARG A 268 13.68 -15.10 -8.95
C ARG A 268 14.66 -14.59 -7.90
N ARG A 269 14.64 -15.15 -6.70
CA ARG A 269 15.55 -14.77 -5.61
C ARG A 269 17.01 -15.08 -5.97
N ALA A 270 17.30 -16.27 -6.50
CA ALA A 270 18.64 -16.64 -6.92
C ALA A 270 19.13 -15.79 -8.10
N ALA A 271 18.24 -15.47 -9.04
CA ALA A 271 18.55 -14.56 -10.15
C ALA A 271 18.83 -13.13 -9.67
N ALA A 272 18.05 -12.62 -8.71
CA ALA A 272 18.27 -11.32 -8.10
C ALA A 272 19.63 -11.23 -7.39
N ALA A 273 20.03 -12.28 -6.68
CA ALA A 273 21.35 -12.36 -6.03
C ALA A 273 22.49 -12.31 -7.06
N ARG A 274 22.37 -13.06 -8.17
CA ARG A 274 23.38 -13.03 -9.23
C ARG A 274 23.53 -11.65 -9.92
N LEU A 275 22.47 -10.88 -9.97
CA LEU A 275 22.47 -9.53 -10.55
C LEU A 275 22.73 -8.42 -9.53
N ASP A 276 23.04 -8.79 -8.29
CA ASP A 276 23.27 -7.85 -7.17
C ASP A 276 22.15 -6.83 -6.99
N VAL A 277 20.91 -7.32 -7.02
CA VAL A 277 19.71 -6.48 -6.82
C VAL A 277 18.85 -6.91 -5.63
N SER A 278 19.30 -7.91 -4.87
CA SER A 278 18.56 -8.42 -3.70
C SER A 278 18.39 -7.33 -2.64
N GLY A 279 17.22 -7.30 -2.00
CA GLY A 279 16.91 -6.38 -0.90
C GLY A 279 16.48 -4.97 -1.33
N ARG A 280 16.50 -4.64 -2.61
CA ARG A 280 16.16 -3.29 -3.09
C ARG A 280 14.74 -2.84 -2.74
N LEU A 281 13.78 -3.75 -2.78
CA LEU A 281 12.40 -3.44 -2.42
C LEU A 281 12.25 -3.28 -0.90
N ASP A 282 12.95 -4.08 -0.12
CA ASP A 282 12.98 -3.99 1.35
C ASP A 282 13.65 -2.69 1.80
N ASP A 283 14.77 -2.32 1.21
CA ASP A 283 15.44 -1.04 1.47
C ASP A 283 14.55 0.15 1.13
N ARG A 284 13.78 0.04 0.05
CA ARG A 284 12.79 1.06 -0.30
C ARG A 284 11.66 1.13 0.72
N ALA A 285 11.14 -0.01 1.16
CA ALA A 285 10.10 -0.08 2.19
C ALA A 285 10.60 0.51 3.51
N ARG A 286 11.83 0.17 3.91
CA ARG A 286 12.52 0.75 5.07
C ARG A 286 12.65 2.27 4.96
N ARG A 287 13.15 2.77 3.83
CA ARG A 287 13.27 4.21 3.58
C ARG A 287 11.94 4.94 3.70
N TYR A 288 10.86 4.40 3.12
CA TYR A 288 9.54 5.05 3.21
C TYR A 288 8.94 5.00 4.61
N ARG A 289 9.30 4.01 5.42
CA ARG A 289 8.95 3.95 6.84
C ARG A 289 9.66 5.07 7.61
N ILE A 290 10.97 5.20 7.42
CA ILE A 290 11.78 6.28 8.02
C ILE A 290 11.24 7.66 7.62
N GLU A 291 10.91 7.87 6.36
CA GLU A 291 10.33 9.14 5.90
C GLU A 291 9.00 9.46 6.57
N ARG A 292 8.14 8.45 6.82
CA ARG A 292 6.87 8.64 7.54
C ARG A 292 7.08 8.96 9.01
N GLU A 293 8.02 8.29 9.66
CA GLU A 293 8.37 8.58 11.05
C GLU A 293 8.93 10.00 11.21
N LEU A 294 9.84 10.40 10.33
CA LEU A 294 10.36 11.78 10.30
C LEU A 294 9.27 12.82 10.07
N TRP A 295 8.30 12.52 9.22
CA TRP A 295 7.18 13.41 8.98
C TRP A 295 6.27 13.53 10.20
N ALA A 296 5.92 12.41 10.83
CA ALA A 296 5.13 12.40 12.06
C ALA A 296 5.84 13.18 13.18
N TRP A 297 7.15 13.00 13.30
CA TRP A 297 7.98 13.75 14.23
C TRP A 297 7.94 15.26 13.94
N TRP A 298 8.14 15.65 12.67
CA TRP A 298 8.10 17.06 12.29
C TRP A 298 6.72 17.69 12.57
N GLN A 299 5.63 16.99 12.30
CA GLN A 299 4.28 17.47 12.60
C GLN A 299 4.07 17.66 14.12
N ALA A 300 4.56 16.75 14.93
CA ALA A 300 4.47 16.88 16.38
C ALA A 300 5.27 18.08 16.90
N GLU A 301 6.45 18.32 16.35
CA GLU A 301 7.28 19.48 16.69
C GLU A 301 6.63 20.81 16.24
N GLU A 302 6.07 20.83 15.05
CA GLU A 302 5.34 21.99 14.52
C GLU A 302 4.10 22.32 15.38
N ALA A 303 3.33 21.28 15.76
CA ALA A 303 2.18 21.44 16.64
C ALA A 303 2.61 21.99 18.01
N TRP A 304 3.74 21.50 18.55
CA TRP A 304 4.31 22.00 19.81
C TRP A 304 4.76 23.46 19.69
N MET A 305 5.43 23.82 18.59
CA MET A 305 5.88 25.20 18.36
C MET A 305 4.70 26.20 18.22
N ARG A 306 3.60 25.74 17.63
CA ARG A 306 2.38 26.55 17.44
C ARG A 306 1.47 26.57 18.67
N ALA A 307 1.68 25.68 19.62
CA ALA A 307 0.85 25.62 20.82
C ALA A 307 0.93 26.94 21.60
N PRO A 308 -0.21 27.52 22.04
CA PRO A 308 -0.21 28.74 22.82
C PRO A 308 0.60 28.55 24.11
N ARG A 309 1.59 29.40 24.35
CA ARG A 309 2.47 29.34 25.52
C ARG A 309 1.73 29.38 26.88
N ARG A 310 0.45 29.70 26.87
CA ARG A 310 -0.44 29.75 28.05
C ARG A 310 -0.78 28.38 28.66
N THR A 311 -0.51 27.29 27.98
CA THR A 311 -0.83 25.93 28.43
C THR A 311 0.38 25.15 28.92
N ALA A 312 1.56 25.76 28.98
CA ALA A 312 2.65 25.14 29.72
C ALA A 312 2.28 25.08 31.21
N PRO A 313 2.12 23.90 31.82
CA PRO A 313 1.88 23.82 33.23
C PRO A 313 3.07 24.45 33.94
N SER A 314 2.83 25.54 34.70
CA SER A 314 3.83 26.24 35.49
C SER A 314 4.32 25.42 36.69
N ARG A 315 3.91 24.17 36.80
CA ARG A 315 4.35 23.24 37.84
C ARG A 315 5.35 22.26 37.26
N ARG A 316 6.63 22.43 37.66
CA ARG A 316 7.57 21.33 37.68
C ARG A 316 6.93 20.16 38.43
N PRO A 317 6.93 18.92 37.88
CA PRO A 317 6.51 17.75 38.64
C PRO A 317 7.24 17.76 39.98
N GLY A 318 6.52 17.67 41.11
CA GLY A 318 7.14 17.51 42.40
C GLY A 318 7.97 16.22 42.43
N PRO A 319 9.03 16.15 43.29
CA PRO A 319 9.78 14.95 43.44
C PRO A 319 8.84 13.79 43.82
N GLY A 320 8.77 12.77 43.00
CA GLY A 320 7.86 11.62 43.15
C GLY A 320 6.63 11.57 42.20
N GLN A 321 6.39 12.61 41.43
CA GLN A 321 5.35 12.58 40.38
C GLN A 321 5.96 12.01 39.11
N LEU A 322 5.91 10.70 38.99
CA LEU A 322 6.19 10.04 37.70
C LEU A 322 5.22 10.62 36.67
N ALA A 323 5.75 11.19 35.61
CA ALA A 323 4.99 11.51 34.40
C ALA A 323 4.51 10.18 33.80
N LEU A 324 3.39 9.68 34.30
CA LEU A 324 2.80 8.38 33.93
C LEU A 324 2.20 8.38 32.54
N LEU A 325 2.17 9.54 31.88
CA LEU A 325 1.72 9.64 30.49
C LEU A 325 2.64 10.65 29.80
N PRO A 326 3.18 10.37 28.62
CA PRO A 326 3.60 11.45 27.77
C PRO A 326 2.39 12.37 27.69
N GLU A 327 2.58 13.62 28.08
CA GLU A 327 1.51 14.61 28.02
C GLU A 327 0.93 14.54 26.61
N LEU A 328 -0.37 14.30 26.52
CA LEU A 328 -1.09 14.33 25.25
C LEU A 328 -0.87 15.73 24.65
N GLY A 329 -0.10 15.81 23.59
CA GLY A 329 0.36 17.05 22.98
C GLY A 329 1.87 17.24 22.99
N THR A 330 2.63 16.44 23.75
CA THR A 330 4.05 16.28 23.52
C THR A 330 4.26 15.21 22.46
N ASN A 331 5.27 15.40 21.65
CA ASN A 331 5.57 14.49 20.56
C ASN A 331 5.67 13.04 21.07
N ALA A 332 5.16 12.09 20.30
CA ALA A 332 5.12 10.67 20.65
C ALA A 332 6.53 10.04 20.84
N TYR A 333 7.58 10.76 20.51
CA TYR A 333 8.97 10.30 20.49
C TYR A 333 9.82 10.87 21.63
N GLY A 334 9.24 11.52 22.63
CA GLY A 334 9.98 12.06 23.79
C GLY A 334 10.89 13.24 23.40
N ALA A 335 12.14 13.23 23.88
CA ALA A 335 13.08 14.31 23.62
C ALA A 335 13.61 14.22 22.18
N HIS A 336 13.26 15.19 21.34
CA HIS A 336 13.88 15.33 20.02
C HIS A 336 15.36 15.71 20.13
N PRO A 337 16.23 15.24 19.24
CA PRO A 337 17.55 15.82 19.09
C PRO A 337 17.43 17.31 18.75
N ARG A 338 18.10 18.12 19.54
CA ARG A 338 18.09 19.56 19.38
C ARG A 338 19.49 20.08 19.07
N ARG A 339 19.58 21.12 18.27
CA ARG A 339 20.78 21.90 18.05
C ARG A 339 21.07 22.78 19.28
N ALA A 340 22.27 23.33 19.34
CA ALA A 340 22.66 24.25 20.42
C ALA A 340 21.73 25.48 20.51
N ASP A 341 21.09 25.88 19.43
CA ASP A 341 20.12 26.97 19.37
C ASP A 341 18.72 26.59 19.84
N GLY A 342 18.52 25.35 20.32
CA GLY A 342 17.24 24.80 20.79
C GLY A 342 16.27 24.34 19.70
N ARG A 343 16.63 24.51 18.42
CA ARG A 343 15.80 24.05 17.30
C ARG A 343 15.93 22.54 17.08
N ALA A 344 14.90 21.93 16.50
CA ALA A 344 14.92 20.51 16.16
C ALA A 344 16.06 20.16 15.19
N ASP A 345 16.85 19.14 15.50
CA ASP A 345 17.89 18.64 14.61
C ASP A 345 17.40 17.47 13.77
N TYR A 346 16.77 17.79 12.65
CA TYR A 346 16.25 16.80 11.70
C TYR A 346 17.34 15.92 11.09
N ARG A 347 18.58 16.40 11.01
CA ARG A 347 19.72 15.61 10.51
C ARG A 347 20.09 14.51 11.48
N ALA A 348 20.24 14.87 12.76
CA ALA A 348 20.49 13.91 13.84
C ALA A 348 19.33 12.91 13.97
N ALA A 349 18.08 13.40 13.93
CA ALA A 349 16.90 12.55 13.93
C ALA A 349 16.89 11.53 12.78
N ARG A 350 17.19 11.99 11.57
CA ARG A 350 17.29 11.10 10.41
C ARG A 350 18.41 10.07 10.55
N ALA A 351 19.57 10.49 11.05
CA ALA A 351 20.69 9.59 11.29
C ALA A 351 20.33 8.49 12.30
N MET A 352 19.63 8.85 13.37
CA MET A 352 19.14 7.89 14.37
C MET A 352 18.18 6.87 13.77
N LEU A 353 17.21 7.31 12.95
CA LEU A 353 16.24 6.43 12.29
C LEU A 353 16.86 5.59 11.17
N SER A 354 17.97 6.05 10.59
CA SER A 354 18.69 5.38 9.50
C SER A 354 19.87 4.55 9.99
N GLY A 355 20.14 4.54 11.30
CA GLY A 355 21.27 3.82 11.92
C GLY A 355 21.31 2.34 11.52
N PRO A 356 22.47 1.68 11.60
CA PRO A 356 22.59 0.28 11.28
C PRO A 356 21.63 -0.52 12.14
N SER A 357 20.72 -1.24 11.51
CA SER A 357 19.99 -2.30 12.19
C SER A 357 21.06 -3.25 12.72
N ALA A 358 21.22 -3.32 14.04
CA ALA A 358 22.06 -4.37 14.62
C ALA A 358 21.58 -5.70 14.04
N ASP A 359 22.51 -6.61 13.76
CA ASP A 359 22.35 -7.95 13.21
C ASP A 359 21.36 -8.83 14.01
N THR A 360 20.15 -8.41 14.12
CA THR A 360 19.08 -9.18 14.73
C THR A 360 18.06 -9.51 13.65
N ASP A 361 17.72 -10.80 13.54
CA ASP A 361 16.64 -11.34 12.69
C ASP A 361 15.25 -10.74 13.00
N GLU A 362 15.16 -9.79 13.91
CA GLU A 362 13.94 -9.09 14.24
C GLU A 362 13.65 -7.97 13.25
N PRO A 363 12.39 -7.79 12.84
CA PRO A 363 12.00 -6.72 11.93
C PRO A 363 12.37 -5.36 12.51
N TRP A 364 13.10 -4.56 11.71
CA TRP A 364 13.48 -3.21 12.08
C TRP A 364 12.24 -2.35 12.35
N THR A 365 12.24 -1.62 13.48
CA THR A 365 11.24 -0.61 13.79
C THR A 365 11.94 0.69 14.18
N ALA A 366 11.52 1.83 13.60
CA ALA A 366 12.05 3.15 13.95
C ALA A 366 11.87 3.45 15.43
N GLU A 367 10.81 2.95 16.02
CA GLU A 367 10.48 3.09 17.43
C GLU A 367 11.52 2.42 18.34
N ARG A 368 12.03 1.24 17.96
CA ARG A 368 13.07 0.54 18.73
C ARG A 368 14.39 1.30 18.70
N ASP A 369 14.77 1.84 17.54
CA ASP A 369 16.00 2.62 17.43
C ASP A 369 15.92 3.92 18.24
N LEU A 370 14.75 4.57 18.25
CA LEU A 370 14.50 5.73 19.11
C LEU A 370 14.60 5.40 20.59
N VAL A 371 14.02 4.28 21.04
CA VAL A 371 14.12 3.80 22.42
C VAL A 371 15.57 3.51 22.79
N HIS A 372 16.31 2.86 21.92
CA HIS A 372 17.70 2.50 22.17
C HIS A 372 18.63 3.70 22.20
N VAL A 373 18.51 4.63 21.25
CA VAL A 373 19.44 5.75 21.07
C VAL A 373 19.10 6.94 21.98
N LEU A 374 17.81 7.20 22.21
CA LEU A 374 17.35 8.34 23.01
C LEU A 374 17.09 7.97 24.47
N GLY A 375 17.22 6.70 24.85
CA GLY A 375 16.80 6.23 26.18
C GLY A 375 15.30 6.43 26.43
N ALA A 376 14.52 6.60 25.36
CA ALA A 376 13.09 6.75 25.45
C ALA A 376 12.48 5.43 25.94
N VAL A 377 11.80 5.45 27.06
CA VAL A 377 11.09 4.30 27.58
C VAL A 377 9.73 4.25 26.91
N ARG A 378 9.47 3.17 26.16
CA ARG A 378 8.11 2.89 25.67
C ARG A 378 7.22 2.68 26.89
N ILE A 379 6.37 3.63 27.17
CA ILE A 379 5.33 3.46 28.17
C ILE A 379 4.22 2.66 27.49
N ALA A 380 4.21 1.36 27.79
CA ALA A 380 3.25 0.40 27.24
C ALA A 380 1.83 0.66 27.76
#